data_8ac0a4c13be8dc549580fd752a93fadf
#
_entry.id   8ac0a4c13be8dc549580fd752a93fadf
#
_cell.length_a   1.000
_cell.length_b   1.000
_cell.length_c   1.000
_cell.angle_alpha   90.00
_cell.angle_beta   90.00
_cell.angle_gamma   90.00
#
_symmetry.space_group_name_H-M   'P 1'
#
loop_
_entity.id
_entity.type
_entity.pdbx_description
1 polymer ?
#
loop_
_entity_poly.entity_id
_entity_poly.type
_entity_poly.pdbx_seq_one_letter_code
_entity_poly.pdbx_strand_id
1 'polypeptide(L)'
;MNRNHRILFSGFLLVLTGMVCQAQEKSKTYTETFNVEKDAVIDINTSYADIEFETWDKDQVVVTAVVELEGATDEEIKSYFEKDQVAIKGNSKEITIRTTGETFWGGNASFVYDFDMPDFDFVIPEIPEIPELPEIIVMPNLPPMPPMPPMPHMDFDYDAYKKDGDKYLKEWKKDFDKNFDKEYKERFKEWSETMAEVAKEHAENRKHIEEDRKELMEERKEMIEEQQELRKEAREEMRKQREEVRKQQAEVRRHVISINNGEPNVFYFSSDDGEGKKYKVKKRIKIKMPKSVKLKMDVRHGEVKLAANTKNINASLSYASLHASTIDGDKTSIQASYSPVVVQQWNYGQLKTDYSEEVNLKEVKELKLNSVSSNVVIGRLADNILVTSSLGALNIGSVAEGFSNIDITVENGEVDCKVPNVPFKIYVNETSSEFTYPKSISIGTSKNFNTNVHKGYHMADKNGKSITINSKYSEVVLKE
;
A
#
# COMPACT_ATOMS: atom_id res chain seq x y z
N MET A 1 -50.37 56.72 -40.64
CA MET A 1 -49.51 55.58 -40.48
C MET A 1 -50.37 54.35 -40.68
N ASN A 2 -50.10 53.59 -41.76
CA ASN A 2 -51.02 52.67 -42.40
C ASN A 2 -51.30 51.38 -41.55
N ARG A 3 -52.53 51.04 -41.44
CA ARG A 3 -53.13 49.87 -40.79
C ARG A 3 -52.56 48.53 -41.32
N ASN A 4 -52.02 48.53 -42.54
CA ASN A 4 -51.47 47.34 -43.20
C ASN A 4 -50.08 46.92 -42.64
N HIS A 5 -49.28 47.80 -42.05
CA HIS A 5 -48.04 47.45 -41.42
C HIS A 5 -48.18 46.74 -40.07
N ARG A 6 -49.30 46.96 -39.36
CA ARG A 6 -49.59 46.26 -38.09
C ARG A 6 -49.95 44.79 -38.30
N ILE A 7 -50.61 44.46 -39.38
CA ILE A 7 -51.01 43.11 -39.72
C ILE A 7 -49.80 42.26 -40.17
N LEU A 8 -48.87 42.87 -40.92
CA LEU A 8 -47.63 42.22 -41.35
C LEU A 8 -46.70 41.95 -40.18
N PHE A 9 -46.64 42.86 -39.20
CA PHE A 9 -45.81 42.66 -38.00
C PHE A 9 -46.37 41.61 -37.03
N SER A 10 -47.72 41.53 -36.92
CA SER A 10 -48.36 40.48 -36.14
C SER A 10 -48.25 39.10 -36.81
N GLY A 11 -48.28 38.99 -38.12
CA GLY A 11 -48.07 37.75 -38.84
C GLY A 11 -46.66 37.25 -38.79
N PHE A 12 -45.67 38.15 -38.79
CA PHE A 12 -44.27 37.76 -38.64
C PHE A 12 -43.89 37.34 -37.19
N LEU A 13 -44.50 37.97 -36.21
CA LEU A 13 -44.32 37.58 -34.80
C LEU A 13 -45.01 36.22 -34.50
N LEU A 14 -46.11 35.89 -35.13
CA LEU A 14 -46.79 34.62 -35.00
C LEU A 14 -46.06 33.47 -35.72
N VAL A 15 -45.37 33.72 -36.80
CA VAL A 15 -44.51 32.74 -37.46
C VAL A 15 -43.21 32.49 -36.69
N LEU A 16 -42.68 33.51 -36.02
CA LEU A 16 -41.49 33.33 -35.16
C LEU A 16 -41.79 32.55 -33.85
N THR A 17 -43.02 32.63 -33.31
CA THR A 17 -43.42 31.83 -32.16
C THR A 17 -43.81 30.40 -32.48
N GLY A 18 -44.03 30.09 -33.78
CA GLY A 18 -44.31 28.71 -34.22
C GLY A 18 -43.08 27.84 -34.48
N MET A 19 -41.88 28.37 -34.44
CA MET A 19 -40.63 27.57 -34.59
C MET A 19 -39.93 27.21 -33.26
N VAL A 20 -40.53 27.49 -32.14
CA VAL A 20 -39.99 27.03 -30.83
C VAL A 20 -40.94 26.01 -30.27
N CYS A 21 -40.98 24.82 -30.80
CA CYS A 21 -41.43 23.62 -30.06
C CYS A 21 -41.37 22.38 -30.96
N GLN A 22 -40.25 21.80 -31.09
CA GLN A 22 -40.10 20.34 -31.21
C GLN A 22 -38.65 19.96 -30.81
N ALA A 23 -38.22 20.45 -29.65
CA ALA A 23 -37.23 19.70 -28.88
C ALA A 23 -38.06 18.69 -28.06
N GLN A 24 -38.38 17.56 -28.65
CA GLN A 24 -38.93 16.44 -27.92
C GLN A 24 -37.98 16.12 -26.76
N GLU A 25 -38.55 16.09 -25.53
CA GLU A 25 -37.78 15.85 -24.31
C GLU A 25 -37.09 14.49 -24.39
N LYS A 26 -35.84 14.50 -24.85
CA LYS A 26 -34.94 13.34 -24.83
C LYS A 26 -34.44 13.07 -23.41
N SER A 27 -35.09 13.63 -22.40
CA SER A 27 -34.71 13.53 -21.01
C SER A 27 -35.93 13.30 -20.10
N LYS A 28 -35.72 12.52 -19.03
CA LYS A 28 -36.72 12.34 -17.95
C LYS A 28 -36.07 12.72 -16.63
N THR A 29 -36.80 13.55 -15.88
CA THR A 29 -36.37 14.01 -14.56
C THR A 29 -37.20 13.36 -13.47
N TYR A 30 -36.54 12.81 -12.47
CA TYR A 30 -37.11 12.25 -11.26
C TYR A 30 -36.74 13.16 -10.09
N THR A 31 -37.70 13.65 -9.33
CA THR A 31 -37.45 14.50 -8.16
C THR A 31 -38.27 14.02 -6.97
N GLU A 32 -37.57 13.76 -5.85
CA GLU A 32 -38.17 13.34 -4.60
C GLU A 32 -37.62 14.17 -3.44
N THR A 33 -38.44 14.44 -2.46
CA THR A 33 -38.10 15.20 -1.26
C THR A 33 -38.54 14.46 0.00
N PHE A 34 -37.58 14.29 0.94
CA PHE A 34 -37.79 13.59 2.18
C PHE A 34 -37.45 14.48 3.37
N ASN A 35 -38.32 14.57 4.36
CA ASN A 35 -37.96 15.13 5.66
C ASN A 35 -37.21 14.05 6.44
N VAL A 36 -36.03 14.39 6.97
CA VAL A 36 -35.12 13.42 7.57
C VAL A 36 -34.81 13.73 9.01
N GLU A 37 -34.61 12.68 9.79
CA GLU A 37 -34.09 12.74 11.15
C GLU A 37 -32.57 12.93 11.15
N LYS A 38 -32.02 13.34 12.30
CA LYS A 38 -30.58 13.31 12.49
C LYS A 38 -30.05 11.89 12.29
N ASP A 39 -28.93 11.73 11.66
CA ASP A 39 -28.30 10.42 11.36
C ASP A 39 -29.09 9.53 10.36
N ALA A 40 -30.00 10.06 9.58
CA ALA A 40 -30.61 9.35 8.47
C ALA A 40 -29.53 8.83 7.50
N VAL A 41 -29.81 7.74 6.82
CA VAL A 41 -28.88 7.10 5.88
C VAL A 41 -29.40 7.27 4.46
N ILE A 42 -28.52 7.69 3.55
CA ILE A 42 -28.77 7.59 2.11
C ILE A 42 -27.97 6.40 1.59
N ASP A 43 -28.71 5.37 1.13
CA ASP A 43 -28.15 4.15 0.54
C ASP A 43 -28.27 4.22 -0.98
N ILE A 44 -27.13 4.29 -1.66
CA ILE A 44 -27.00 4.48 -3.11
C ILE A 44 -26.36 3.26 -3.73
N ASN A 45 -27.00 2.68 -4.73
CA ASN A 45 -26.41 1.65 -5.57
C ASN A 45 -26.71 1.99 -7.02
N THR A 46 -25.68 2.39 -7.74
CA THR A 46 -25.82 2.94 -9.10
C THR A 46 -24.75 2.40 -10.04
N SER A 47 -25.14 2.33 -11.31
CA SER A 47 -24.20 2.02 -12.40
C SER A 47 -24.36 3.05 -13.51
N TYR A 48 -23.23 3.52 -14.06
CA TYR A 48 -23.19 4.51 -15.14
C TYR A 48 -23.96 5.80 -14.81
N ALA A 49 -23.70 6.36 -13.63
CA ALA A 49 -24.34 7.59 -13.19
C ALA A 49 -23.33 8.51 -12.49
N ASP A 50 -23.39 9.80 -12.83
CA ASP A 50 -22.66 10.83 -12.11
C ASP A 50 -23.47 11.30 -10.92
N ILE A 51 -22.84 11.36 -9.76
CA ILE A 51 -23.50 11.72 -8.51
C ILE A 51 -22.83 12.96 -7.93
N GLU A 52 -23.63 13.97 -7.69
CA GLU A 52 -23.19 15.23 -7.06
C GLU A 52 -23.93 15.46 -5.76
N PHE A 53 -23.18 15.70 -4.68
CA PHE A 53 -23.71 16.00 -3.37
C PHE A 53 -23.55 17.49 -3.05
N GLU A 54 -24.61 18.09 -2.51
CA GLU A 54 -24.61 19.42 -1.92
C GLU A 54 -25.11 19.35 -0.46
N THR A 55 -24.46 20.03 0.45
CA THR A 55 -24.91 20.11 1.83
C THR A 55 -25.63 21.44 2.10
N TRP A 56 -26.69 21.41 2.93
CA TRP A 56 -27.44 22.57 3.37
C TRP A 56 -27.86 22.47 4.85
N ASP A 57 -28.48 23.51 5.37
CA ASP A 57 -28.90 23.55 6.78
C ASP A 57 -30.38 23.25 6.99
N LYS A 58 -31.04 22.52 6.05
CA LYS A 58 -32.44 22.08 6.16
C LYS A 58 -32.49 20.61 6.54
N ASP A 59 -33.43 20.20 7.39
CA ASP A 59 -33.66 18.80 7.75
C ASP A 59 -34.42 18.06 6.63
N GLN A 60 -33.98 18.21 5.41
CA GLN A 60 -34.58 17.62 4.21
C GLN A 60 -33.48 17.08 3.29
N VAL A 61 -33.80 15.99 2.62
CA VAL A 61 -33.02 15.48 1.48
C VAL A 61 -33.84 15.66 0.21
N VAL A 62 -33.25 16.28 -0.80
CA VAL A 62 -33.83 16.42 -2.14
C VAL A 62 -32.94 15.65 -3.10
N VAL A 63 -33.52 14.71 -3.81
CA VAL A 63 -32.86 13.92 -4.85
C VAL A 63 -33.44 14.32 -6.19
N THR A 64 -32.61 14.73 -7.12
CA THR A 64 -32.97 15.02 -8.50
C THR A 64 -32.14 14.18 -9.42
N ALA A 65 -32.75 13.25 -10.12
CA ALA A 65 -32.08 12.41 -11.12
C ALA A 65 -32.56 12.80 -12.54
N VAL A 66 -31.64 13.05 -13.44
CA VAL A 66 -31.89 13.36 -14.84
C VAL A 66 -31.29 12.26 -15.70
N VAL A 67 -32.10 11.67 -16.55
CA VAL A 67 -31.69 10.68 -17.54
C VAL A 67 -31.90 11.26 -18.93
N GLU A 68 -30.84 11.39 -19.70
CA GLU A 68 -30.82 11.97 -21.05
C GLU A 68 -30.43 10.89 -22.06
N LEU A 69 -31.12 10.84 -23.20
CA LEU A 69 -30.77 9.98 -24.33
C LEU A 69 -30.37 10.84 -25.52
N GLU A 70 -29.18 10.63 -26.03
CA GLU A 70 -28.64 11.31 -27.21
C GLU A 70 -28.55 10.33 -28.40
N GLY A 71 -29.13 10.71 -29.53
CA GLY A 71 -29.12 9.91 -30.74
C GLY A 71 -30.22 8.84 -30.85
N ALA A 72 -31.05 8.68 -29.81
CA ALA A 72 -32.16 7.75 -29.83
C ALA A 72 -33.34 8.27 -30.67
N THR A 73 -34.09 7.35 -31.26
CA THR A 73 -35.37 7.62 -31.95
C THR A 73 -36.49 7.76 -30.88
N ASP A 74 -37.63 8.31 -31.28
CA ASP A 74 -38.80 8.47 -30.37
C ASP A 74 -39.33 7.13 -29.84
N GLU A 75 -39.24 6.09 -30.61
CA GLU A 75 -39.63 4.73 -30.26
C GLU A 75 -38.68 4.15 -29.22
N GLU A 76 -37.38 4.34 -29.42
CA GLU A 76 -36.34 3.93 -28.46
C GLU A 76 -36.47 4.71 -27.13
N ILE A 77 -36.71 6.02 -27.19
CA ILE A 77 -36.94 6.87 -26.01
C ILE A 77 -38.15 6.34 -25.22
N LYS A 78 -39.27 6.08 -25.89
CA LYS A 78 -40.46 5.57 -25.27
C LYS A 78 -40.24 4.20 -24.64
N SER A 79 -39.62 3.27 -25.37
CA SER A 79 -39.29 1.94 -24.87
C SER A 79 -38.34 1.98 -23.67
N TYR A 80 -37.32 2.86 -23.72
CA TYR A 80 -36.39 3.00 -22.63
C TYR A 80 -37.04 3.52 -21.34
N PHE A 81 -37.95 4.50 -21.46
CA PHE A 81 -38.64 5.09 -20.31
C PHE A 81 -39.91 4.38 -19.90
N GLU A 82 -40.33 3.31 -20.59
CA GLU A 82 -41.43 2.43 -20.10
C GLU A 82 -41.10 1.78 -18.75
N LYS A 83 -39.79 1.56 -18.49
CA LYS A 83 -39.31 1.09 -17.18
C LYS A 83 -38.69 2.27 -16.42
N ASP A 84 -38.93 2.29 -15.13
CA ASP A 84 -38.26 3.30 -14.28
C ASP A 84 -36.76 3.05 -14.24
N GLN A 85 -36.00 3.98 -14.80
CA GLN A 85 -34.54 3.91 -14.89
C GLN A 85 -33.81 4.31 -13.60
N VAL A 86 -34.50 5.05 -12.74
CA VAL A 86 -34.02 5.46 -11.42
C VAL A 86 -35.16 5.26 -10.42
N ALA A 87 -34.92 4.47 -9.40
CA ALA A 87 -35.86 4.26 -8.29
C ALA A 87 -35.35 5.06 -7.06
N ILE A 88 -36.16 6.00 -6.61
CA ILE A 88 -35.89 6.80 -5.41
C ILE A 88 -37.03 6.50 -4.41
N LYS A 89 -36.71 5.89 -3.28
CA LYS A 89 -37.66 5.53 -2.24
C LYS A 89 -37.07 5.86 -0.87
N GLY A 90 -37.91 6.22 0.08
CA GLY A 90 -37.38 6.48 1.42
C GLY A 90 -38.44 6.93 2.43
N ASN A 91 -37.93 7.17 3.62
CA ASN A 91 -38.64 7.71 4.76
C ASN A 91 -37.74 8.66 5.55
N SER A 92 -38.12 9.05 6.77
CA SER A 92 -37.33 9.96 7.61
C SER A 92 -35.99 9.40 8.09
N LYS A 93 -35.75 8.07 8.01
CA LYS A 93 -34.54 7.39 8.52
C LYS A 93 -33.63 6.84 7.43
N GLU A 94 -34.24 6.41 6.33
CA GLU A 94 -33.50 5.77 5.24
C GLU A 94 -34.07 6.18 3.88
N ILE A 95 -33.16 6.56 2.97
CA ILE A 95 -33.45 6.89 1.58
C ILE A 95 -32.63 5.97 0.70
N THR A 96 -33.28 5.29 -0.22
CA THR A 96 -32.66 4.34 -1.15
C THR A 96 -32.71 4.89 -2.55
N ILE A 97 -31.58 4.94 -3.23
CA ILE A 97 -31.44 5.38 -4.62
C ILE A 97 -30.81 4.23 -5.41
N ARG A 98 -31.52 3.75 -6.42
CA ARG A 98 -31.05 2.66 -7.29
C ARG A 98 -31.21 3.05 -8.75
N THR A 99 -30.20 2.75 -9.58
CA THR A 99 -30.37 2.77 -11.04
C THR A 99 -30.65 1.35 -11.53
N THR A 100 -31.63 1.19 -12.38
CA THR A 100 -31.95 -0.11 -12.99
C THR A 100 -30.93 -0.45 -14.05
N GLY A 101 -29.80 -1.03 -13.63
CA GLY A 101 -28.81 -1.64 -14.52
C GLY A 101 -28.70 -3.15 -14.33
N GLU A 102 -29.31 -3.69 -13.25
CA GLU A 102 -29.15 -5.11 -12.89
C GLU A 102 -30.20 -6.06 -13.49
N THR A 103 -31.32 -5.57 -14.02
CA THR A 103 -32.39 -6.43 -14.55
C THR A 103 -32.25 -6.77 -16.04
N PHE A 104 -31.20 -6.32 -16.70
CA PHE A 104 -30.98 -6.65 -18.12
C PHE A 104 -30.30 -8.01 -18.37
N TRP A 105 -29.98 -8.76 -17.34
CA TRP A 105 -29.43 -10.12 -17.50
C TRP A 105 -30.47 -11.20 -17.78
N GLY A 106 -31.75 -10.86 -17.94
CA GLY A 106 -32.85 -11.80 -18.15
C GLY A 106 -33.56 -11.70 -19.51
N GLY A 107 -33.18 -10.85 -20.40
CA GLY A 107 -33.81 -10.72 -21.72
C GLY A 107 -32.83 -10.19 -22.73
N ASN A 108 -32.61 -10.91 -23.79
CA ASN A 108 -31.89 -10.72 -25.07
C ASN A 108 -31.40 -9.30 -25.48
N ALA A 109 -31.01 -8.43 -24.55
CA ALA A 109 -30.25 -7.23 -24.85
C ALA A 109 -28.78 -7.57 -24.76
N SER A 110 -28.18 -7.93 -25.89
CA SER A 110 -26.73 -8.03 -26.04
C SER A 110 -26.15 -6.65 -25.75
N PHE A 111 -25.59 -6.46 -24.54
CA PHE A 111 -24.56 -5.46 -24.36
C PHE A 111 -23.37 -5.89 -25.20
N VAL A 112 -23.31 -5.39 -26.42
CA VAL A 112 -22.10 -5.55 -27.21
C VAL A 112 -21.05 -4.61 -26.59
N TYR A 113 -20.51 -5.01 -25.44
CA TYR A 113 -19.11 -4.79 -25.22
C TYR A 113 -18.40 -5.78 -26.15
N ASP A 114 -18.24 -5.39 -27.42
CA ASP A 114 -17.19 -5.94 -28.26
C ASP A 114 -15.86 -5.36 -27.77
N PHE A 115 -15.67 -5.48 -26.48
CA PHE A 115 -14.46 -5.24 -25.77
C PHE A 115 -14.01 -6.64 -25.36
N ASP A 116 -13.21 -7.24 -26.23
CA ASP A 116 -12.23 -8.22 -25.79
C ASP A 116 -11.37 -7.49 -24.75
N MET A 117 -11.86 -7.44 -23.51
CA MET A 117 -10.97 -7.17 -22.40
C MET A 117 -9.98 -8.30 -22.46
N PRO A 118 -8.72 -8.03 -22.79
CA PRO A 118 -7.75 -9.08 -22.67
C PRO A 118 -7.89 -9.60 -21.24
N ASP A 119 -8.11 -10.92 -21.09
CA ASP A 119 -7.96 -11.59 -19.80
C ASP A 119 -6.56 -11.21 -19.31
N PHE A 120 -6.50 -10.27 -18.42
CA PHE A 120 -5.27 -9.95 -17.72
C PHE A 120 -5.06 -11.07 -16.73
N ASP A 121 -4.59 -12.22 -17.18
CA ASP A 121 -3.87 -13.15 -16.36
C ASP A 121 -2.59 -12.43 -15.92
N PHE A 122 -2.75 -11.65 -14.87
CA PHE A 122 -1.63 -11.06 -14.18
C PHE A 122 -0.94 -12.18 -13.41
N VAL A 123 -0.11 -12.91 -14.14
CA VAL A 123 0.83 -13.86 -13.53
C VAL A 123 1.85 -13.00 -12.80
N ILE A 124 1.65 -12.84 -11.50
CA ILE A 124 2.73 -12.32 -10.63
C ILE A 124 3.86 -13.33 -10.78
N PRO A 125 5.04 -12.94 -11.32
CA PRO A 125 6.16 -13.85 -11.38
C PRO A 125 6.41 -14.37 -9.97
N GLU A 126 6.38 -15.68 -9.78
CA GLU A 126 6.79 -16.28 -8.51
C GLU A 126 8.22 -15.83 -8.25
N ILE A 127 8.43 -15.14 -7.13
CA ILE A 127 9.78 -14.79 -6.69
C ILE A 127 10.47 -16.13 -6.46
N PRO A 128 11.63 -16.39 -7.11
CA PRO A 128 12.32 -17.66 -6.95
C PRO A 128 12.47 -18.00 -5.46
N GLU A 129 12.11 -19.22 -5.07
CA GLU A 129 12.32 -19.68 -3.71
C GLU A 129 13.79 -19.48 -3.35
N ILE A 130 14.01 -18.84 -2.23
CA ILE A 130 15.36 -18.53 -1.75
C ILE A 130 15.98 -19.82 -1.26
N PRO A 131 17.11 -20.29 -1.82
CA PRO A 131 17.81 -21.42 -1.28
C PRO A 131 18.09 -21.22 0.21
N GLU A 132 17.83 -22.22 1.04
CA GLU A 132 18.20 -22.17 2.45
C GLU A 132 19.72 -21.98 2.56
N LEU A 133 20.12 -21.03 3.38
CA LEU A 133 21.54 -20.80 3.62
C LEU A 133 22.13 -22.01 4.35
N PRO A 134 23.34 -22.49 3.97
CA PRO A 134 23.98 -23.57 4.66
C PRO A 134 24.11 -23.31 6.16
N GLU A 135 23.84 -24.33 6.98
CA GLU A 135 24.00 -24.23 8.43
C GLU A 135 25.45 -23.89 8.79
N ILE A 136 25.60 -23.06 9.82
CA ILE A 136 26.94 -22.74 10.35
C ILE A 136 27.49 -24.01 10.98
N ILE A 137 28.64 -24.48 10.50
CA ILE A 137 29.34 -25.62 11.07
C ILE A 137 29.61 -25.32 12.55
N VAL A 138 28.99 -26.08 13.43
CA VAL A 138 29.30 -26.07 14.86
C VAL A 138 30.70 -26.66 15.01
N MET A 139 31.62 -25.94 15.66
CA MET A 139 32.96 -26.43 15.89
C MET A 139 32.92 -27.82 16.56
N PRO A 140 33.60 -28.85 16.01
CA PRO A 140 33.68 -30.11 16.65
C PRO A 140 34.37 -29.96 18.02
N ASN A 141 33.89 -30.71 19.02
CA ASN A 141 34.53 -30.75 20.34
C ASN A 141 35.97 -31.20 20.18
N LEU A 142 36.92 -30.40 20.65
CA LEU A 142 38.33 -30.79 20.69
C LEU A 142 38.52 -32.09 21.49
N PRO A 143 39.39 -33.01 21.05
CA PRO A 143 39.67 -34.19 21.82
C PRO A 143 40.14 -33.87 23.26
N PRO A 144 39.76 -34.66 24.25
CA PRO A 144 40.17 -34.41 25.64
C PRO A 144 41.70 -34.54 25.77
N MET A 145 42.31 -33.59 26.49
CA MET A 145 43.76 -33.65 26.76
C MET A 145 44.09 -34.89 27.61
N PRO A 146 45.24 -35.56 27.32
CA PRO A 146 45.70 -36.63 28.13
C PRO A 146 45.90 -36.21 29.61
N PRO A 147 45.56 -37.06 30.61
CA PRO A 147 45.77 -36.72 32.00
C PRO A 147 47.27 -36.64 32.31
N MET A 148 47.65 -35.59 33.03
CA MET A 148 49.01 -35.37 33.48
C MET A 148 49.44 -36.49 34.46
N PRO A 149 50.65 -37.01 34.38
CA PRO A 149 51.13 -37.96 35.35
C PRO A 149 51.03 -37.38 36.80
N PRO A 150 50.62 -38.18 37.81
CA PRO A 150 50.49 -37.67 39.16
C PRO A 150 51.85 -37.19 39.63
N MET A 151 51.90 -35.93 40.09
CA MET A 151 53.16 -35.36 40.64
C MET A 151 53.45 -36.00 41.98
N PRO A 152 54.75 -36.31 42.25
CA PRO A 152 55.15 -36.73 43.58
C PRO A 152 54.77 -35.70 44.63
N HIS A 153 54.19 -36.15 45.74
CA HIS A 153 53.86 -35.27 46.85
C HIS A 153 55.14 -34.78 47.53
N MET A 154 55.36 -33.48 47.54
CA MET A 154 56.50 -32.90 48.22
C MET A 154 56.05 -31.79 49.11
N ASP A 155 56.15 -32.02 50.41
CA ASP A 155 55.90 -30.99 51.41
C ASP A 155 57.14 -30.13 51.64
N PHE A 156 56.99 -28.82 51.46
CA PHE A 156 58.03 -27.87 51.80
C PHE A 156 57.75 -27.33 53.21
N ASP A 157 58.56 -27.75 54.17
CA ASP A 157 58.44 -27.27 55.56
C ASP A 157 59.11 -25.89 55.69
N TYR A 158 58.29 -24.87 55.67
CA TYR A 158 58.73 -23.49 55.75
C TYR A 158 59.31 -23.13 57.12
N ASP A 159 58.91 -23.80 58.22
CA ASP A 159 59.42 -23.55 59.57
C ASP A 159 60.79 -24.20 59.82
N ALA A 160 61.06 -25.36 59.26
CA ALA A 160 62.38 -25.99 59.13
C ALA A 160 63.36 -25.15 58.31
N TYR A 161 62.88 -24.62 57.16
CA TYR A 161 63.64 -23.74 56.30
C TYR A 161 64.07 -22.42 57.01
N LYS A 162 63.19 -21.82 57.84
CA LYS A 162 63.55 -20.62 58.62
C LYS A 162 64.62 -20.86 59.71
N LYS A 163 64.73 -22.08 60.23
CA LYS A 163 65.73 -22.43 61.27
C LYS A 163 67.13 -22.59 60.68
N ASP A 164 67.33 -23.27 59.61
CA ASP A 164 68.59 -23.50 58.92
C ASP A 164 68.35 -23.71 57.44
N GLY A 165 68.30 -22.61 56.70
CA GLY A 165 67.88 -22.60 55.29
C GLY A 165 68.81 -23.41 54.40
N ASP A 166 70.13 -23.33 54.57
CA ASP A 166 71.10 -24.01 53.73
C ASP A 166 71.12 -25.52 53.95
N LYS A 167 70.94 -25.97 55.17
CA LYS A 167 70.87 -27.37 55.49
C LYS A 167 69.58 -27.99 55.02
N TYR A 168 68.44 -27.28 55.24
CA TYR A 168 67.14 -27.74 54.80
C TYR A 168 67.05 -27.82 53.27
N LEU A 169 67.56 -26.87 52.57
CA LEU A 169 67.57 -26.90 51.09
C LEU A 169 68.41 -28.05 50.52
N LYS A 170 69.55 -28.37 51.16
CA LYS A 170 70.36 -29.53 50.75
C LYS A 170 69.66 -30.84 50.99
N GLU A 171 68.97 -31.00 52.10
CA GLU A 171 68.19 -32.21 52.43
C GLU A 171 66.96 -32.30 51.56
N TRP A 172 66.21 -31.22 51.39
CA TRP A 172 65.03 -31.11 50.54
C TRP A 172 65.37 -31.40 49.06
N LYS A 173 66.52 -30.86 48.59
CA LYS A 173 66.98 -31.14 47.23
C LYS A 173 67.37 -32.62 47.03
N LYS A 174 67.91 -33.23 48.05
CA LYS A 174 68.24 -34.67 48.02
C LYS A 174 67.01 -35.55 47.98
N ASP A 175 65.97 -35.16 48.71
CA ASP A 175 64.68 -35.83 48.71
C ASP A 175 63.88 -35.53 47.44
N PHE A 176 64.02 -34.32 46.89
CA PHE A 176 63.54 -33.95 45.57
C PHE A 176 64.13 -34.81 44.47
N ASP A 177 65.48 -34.97 44.46
CA ASP A 177 66.17 -35.77 43.46
C ASP A 177 65.85 -37.29 43.56
N LYS A 178 65.45 -37.76 44.74
CA LYS A 178 65.02 -39.14 44.97
C LYS A 178 63.57 -39.38 44.54
N ASN A 179 62.68 -38.47 44.80
CA ASN A 179 61.26 -38.57 44.48
C ASN A 179 60.98 -38.35 43.00
N PHE A 180 61.85 -37.56 42.32
CA PHE A 180 61.89 -37.46 40.84
C PHE A 180 62.82 -38.56 40.27
N ASP A 181 62.45 -39.80 40.51
CA ASP A 181 63.20 -40.94 40.02
C ASP A 181 63.25 -41.05 38.48
N LYS A 182 64.02 -41.96 38.01
CA LYS A 182 64.19 -42.15 36.55
C LYS A 182 62.85 -42.56 35.89
N GLU A 183 62.04 -43.29 36.58
CA GLU A 183 60.73 -43.74 36.08
C GLU A 183 59.71 -42.60 35.90
N TYR A 184 59.68 -41.61 36.86
CA TYR A 184 58.85 -40.43 36.71
C TYR A 184 59.32 -39.55 35.56
N LYS A 185 60.62 -39.37 35.36
CA LYS A 185 61.22 -38.60 34.27
C LYS A 185 60.92 -39.21 32.90
N GLU A 186 60.93 -40.55 32.84
CA GLU A 186 60.53 -41.26 31.61
C GLU A 186 59.01 -41.05 31.32
N ARG A 187 58.13 -41.26 32.30
CA ARG A 187 56.67 -41.05 32.13
C ARG A 187 56.33 -39.59 31.79
N PHE A 188 57.02 -38.63 32.39
CA PHE A 188 56.82 -37.24 32.03
C PHE A 188 57.30 -36.90 30.62
N LYS A 189 58.39 -37.51 30.21
CA LYS A 189 58.88 -37.36 28.83
C LYS A 189 57.88 -37.98 27.82
N GLU A 190 57.40 -39.18 28.06
CA GLU A 190 56.35 -39.80 27.22
C GLU A 190 55.10 -38.97 27.18
N TRP A 191 54.65 -38.43 28.33
CA TRP A 191 53.49 -37.55 28.37
C TRP A 191 53.75 -36.26 27.59
N SER A 192 54.94 -35.64 27.69
CA SER A 192 55.29 -34.43 26.96
C SER A 192 55.36 -34.64 25.44
N GLU A 193 55.84 -35.81 25.02
CA GLU A 193 55.87 -36.19 23.61
C GLU A 193 54.41 -36.39 23.09
N THR A 194 53.58 -37.10 23.82
CA THR A 194 52.14 -37.27 23.50
C THR A 194 51.43 -35.93 23.45
N MET A 195 51.70 -35.03 24.40
CA MET A 195 51.13 -33.69 24.39
C MET A 195 51.57 -32.85 23.18
N ALA A 196 52.81 -33.02 22.74
CA ALA A 196 53.34 -32.35 21.54
C ALA A 196 52.64 -32.86 20.27
N GLU A 197 52.38 -34.17 20.18
CA GLU A 197 51.61 -34.75 19.05
C GLU A 197 50.15 -34.26 19.06
N VAL A 198 49.45 -34.33 20.20
CA VAL A 198 48.09 -33.84 20.35
C VAL A 198 48.01 -32.35 20.02
N ALA A 199 48.97 -31.52 20.48
CA ALA A 199 49.03 -30.09 20.17
C ALA A 199 49.21 -29.83 18.65
N LYS A 200 50.01 -30.67 17.97
CA LYS A 200 50.21 -30.59 16.53
C LYS A 200 48.92 -30.95 15.76
N GLU A 201 48.29 -32.06 16.16
CA GLU A 201 47.00 -32.47 15.58
C GLU A 201 45.89 -31.38 15.78
N HIS A 202 45.83 -30.79 17.00
CA HIS A 202 44.93 -29.69 17.26
C HIS A 202 45.23 -28.46 16.39
N ALA A 203 46.48 -28.17 16.12
CA ALA A 203 46.91 -27.05 15.27
C ALA A 203 46.54 -27.29 13.80
N GLU A 204 46.67 -28.51 13.32
CA GLU A 204 46.30 -28.92 11.98
C GLU A 204 44.75 -28.88 11.81
N ASN A 205 44.02 -29.47 12.75
CA ASN A 205 42.55 -29.46 12.74
C ASN A 205 41.98 -28.01 12.80
N ARG A 206 42.58 -27.11 13.60
CA ARG A 206 42.20 -25.69 13.61
C ARG A 206 42.40 -25.03 12.26
N LYS A 207 43.48 -25.32 11.54
CA LYS A 207 43.73 -24.79 10.20
C LYS A 207 42.66 -25.25 9.21
N HIS A 208 42.36 -26.58 9.20
CA HIS A 208 41.30 -27.10 8.34
C HIS A 208 39.93 -26.46 8.63
N ILE A 209 39.54 -26.39 9.91
CA ILE A 209 38.28 -25.72 10.30
C ILE A 209 38.28 -24.24 9.87
N GLU A 210 39.40 -23.55 9.93
CA GLU A 210 39.49 -22.16 9.51
C GLU A 210 39.43 -22.00 7.97
N GLU A 211 40.01 -22.97 7.23
CA GLU A 211 39.92 -23.05 5.77
C GLU A 211 38.49 -23.35 5.32
N ASP A 212 37.87 -24.40 5.87
CA ASP A 212 36.47 -24.75 5.59
C ASP A 212 35.50 -23.61 5.91
N ARG A 213 35.76 -22.87 7.02
CA ARG A 213 34.97 -21.71 7.40
C ARG A 213 35.11 -20.56 6.40
N LYS A 214 36.31 -20.35 5.86
CA LYS A 214 36.54 -19.30 4.83
C LYS A 214 35.83 -19.66 3.54
N GLU A 215 35.95 -20.91 3.10
CA GLU A 215 35.30 -21.42 1.91
C GLU A 215 33.78 -21.29 2.01
N LEU A 216 33.19 -21.74 3.13
CA LEU A 216 31.75 -21.59 3.40
C LEU A 216 31.30 -20.13 3.46
N MET A 217 32.13 -19.22 3.97
CA MET A 217 31.82 -17.78 3.96
C MET A 217 31.86 -17.18 2.55
N GLU A 218 32.77 -17.62 1.70
CA GLU A 218 32.83 -17.20 0.30
C GLU A 218 31.63 -17.73 -0.49
N GLU A 219 31.33 -19.01 -0.39
CA GLU A 219 30.11 -19.60 -1.02
C GLU A 219 28.84 -18.88 -0.57
N ARG A 220 28.75 -18.60 0.73
CA ARG A 220 27.61 -17.87 1.27
C ARG A 220 27.51 -16.43 0.71
N LYS A 221 28.65 -15.78 0.53
CA LYS A 221 28.70 -14.44 -0.04
C LYS A 221 28.27 -14.44 -1.50
N GLU A 222 28.80 -15.38 -2.29
CA GLU A 222 28.40 -15.54 -3.70
C GLU A 222 26.90 -15.83 -3.83
N MET A 223 26.36 -16.72 -3.00
CA MET A 223 24.92 -17.03 -2.99
C MET A 223 24.05 -15.80 -2.61
N ILE A 224 24.51 -14.97 -1.70
CA ILE A 224 23.82 -13.71 -1.34
C ILE A 224 23.88 -12.70 -2.51
N GLU A 225 25.02 -12.60 -3.18
CA GLU A 225 25.18 -11.72 -4.34
C GLU A 225 24.30 -12.17 -5.51
N GLU A 226 24.29 -13.48 -5.83
CA GLU A 226 23.42 -14.06 -6.85
C GLU A 226 21.93 -13.83 -6.52
N GLN A 227 21.56 -14.03 -5.27
CA GLN A 227 20.20 -13.79 -4.81
C GLN A 227 19.80 -12.31 -4.91
N GLN A 228 20.73 -11.37 -4.67
CA GLN A 228 20.47 -9.94 -4.84
C GLN A 228 20.27 -9.57 -6.31
N GLU A 229 21.06 -10.15 -7.22
CA GLU A 229 20.91 -9.93 -8.65
C GLU A 229 19.58 -10.49 -9.17
N LEU A 230 19.21 -11.74 -8.82
CA LEU A 230 17.91 -12.31 -9.17
C LEU A 230 16.75 -11.44 -8.67
N ARG A 231 16.87 -10.85 -7.49
CA ARG A 231 15.86 -9.94 -6.96
C ARG A 231 15.80 -8.61 -7.71
N LYS A 232 16.93 -8.08 -8.15
CA LYS A 232 16.96 -6.86 -8.97
C LYS A 232 16.30 -7.13 -10.32
N GLU A 233 16.63 -8.25 -10.96
CA GLU A 233 16.02 -8.66 -12.22
C GLU A 233 14.51 -8.85 -12.09
N ALA A 234 14.06 -9.56 -11.06
CA ALA A 234 12.62 -9.75 -10.79
C ALA A 234 11.89 -8.41 -10.52
N ARG A 235 12.54 -7.45 -9.83
CA ARG A 235 11.99 -6.10 -9.64
C ARG A 235 11.90 -5.32 -10.94
N GLU A 236 12.94 -5.37 -11.77
CA GLU A 236 12.93 -4.70 -13.07
C GLU A 236 11.86 -5.29 -13.99
N GLU A 237 11.71 -6.61 -13.98
CA GLU A 237 10.68 -7.27 -14.75
C GLU A 237 9.27 -6.90 -14.26
N MET A 238 9.03 -6.91 -12.96
CA MET A 238 7.77 -6.42 -12.37
C MET A 238 7.52 -4.93 -12.68
N ARG A 239 8.57 -4.10 -12.70
CA ARG A 239 8.43 -2.68 -13.07
C ARG A 239 8.04 -2.53 -14.54
N LYS A 240 8.67 -3.31 -15.44
CA LYS A 240 8.32 -3.34 -16.86
C LYS A 240 6.89 -3.82 -17.09
N GLN A 241 6.48 -4.90 -16.43
CA GLN A 241 5.11 -5.43 -16.51
C GLN A 241 4.08 -4.42 -15.99
N ARG A 242 4.34 -3.74 -14.85
CA ARG A 242 3.48 -2.66 -14.35
C ARG A 242 3.37 -1.50 -15.34
N GLU A 243 4.48 -1.13 -15.97
CA GLU A 243 4.49 -0.05 -16.96
C GLU A 243 3.72 -0.46 -18.23
N GLU A 244 3.78 -1.73 -18.61
CA GLU A 244 3.03 -2.28 -19.72
C GLU A 244 1.54 -2.37 -19.43
N VAL A 245 1.14 -2.88 -18.26
CA VAL A 245 -0.24 -2.86 -17.77
C VAL A 245 -0.78 -1.42 -17.70
N ARG A 246 0.03 -0.48 -17.21
CA ARG A 246 -0.32 0.94 -17.18
C ARG A 246 -0.53 1.53 -18.57
N LYS A 247 0.33 1.18 -19.53
CA LYS A 247 0.15 1.60 -20.93
C LYS A 247 -1.12 1.01 -21.53
N GLN A 248 -1.38 -0.27 -21.31
CA GLN A 248 -2.59 -0.94 -21.79
C GLN A 248 -3.85 -0.36 -21.14
N GLN A 249 -3.84 -0.12 -19.83
CA GLN A 249 -4.96 0.56 -19.13
C GLN A 249 -5.17 1.98 -19.65
N ALA A 250 -4.10 2.73 -19.92
CA ALA A 250 -4.19 4.06 -20.50
C ALA A 250 -4.70 4.01 -21.96
N GLU A 251 -4.36 2.99 -22.72
CA GLU A 251 -4.90 2.77 -24.08
C GLU A 251 -6.38 2.38 -24.02
N VAL A 252 -6.75 1.46 -23.14
CA VAL A 252 -8.16 1.09 -22.89
C VAL A 252 -8.95 2.34 -22.47
N ARG A 253 -8.45 3.14 -21.54
CA ARG A 253 -9.08 4.40 -21.12
C ARG A 253 -9.18 5.40 -22.27
N ARG A 254 -8.13 5.56 -23.09
CA ARG A 254 -8.16 6.42 -24.28
C ARG A 254 -9.17 5.89 -25.30
N HIS A 255 -9.26 4.59 -25.48
CA HIS A 255 -10.20 3.96 -26.40
C HIS A 255 -11.64 4.16 -25.92
N VAL A 256 -11.94 3.94 -24.65
CA VAL A 256 -13.23 4.23 -24.01
C VAL A 256 -13.58 5.73 -24.12
N ILE A 257 -12.63 6.62 -23.86
CA ILE A 257 -12.81 8.08 -24.01
C ILE A 257 -13.02 8.44 -25.50
N SER A 258 -12.33 7.80 -26.40
CA SER A 258 -12.47 8.01 -27.85
C SER A 258 -13.83 7.53 -28.38
N ILE A 259 -14.30 6.35 -27.95
CA ILE A 259 -15.64 5.84 -28.27
C ILE A 259 -16.71 6.77 -27.70
N ASN A 260 -16.47 7.33 -26.52
CA ASN A 260 -17.42 8.19 -25.79
C ASN A 260 -17.28 9.69 -26.12
N ASN A 261 -16.60 10.07 -27.21
CA ASN A 261 -16.37 11.49 -27.57
C ASN A 261 -15.80 12.34 -26.41
N GLY A 262 -14.96 11.77 -25.57
CA GLY A 262 -14.35 12.46 -24.45
C GLY A 262 -15.16 12.47 -23.14
N GLU A 263 -16.31 11.82 -23.09
CA GLU A 263 -17.14 11.73 -21.88
C GLU A 263 -17.04 10.33 -21.27
N PRO A 264 -16.30 10.13 -20.16
CA PRO A 264 -15.98 8.82 -19.61
C PRO A 264 -17.16 8.06 -18.95
N ASN A 265 -18.26 8.76 -18.68
CA ASN A 265 -19.39 8.24 -17.89
C ASN A 265 -20.65 8.00 -18.71
N VAL A 266 -20.49 7.74 -19.99
CA VAL A 266 -21.59 7.53 -20.91
C VAL A 266 -21.55 6.10 -21.42
N PHE A 267 -22.67 5.44 -21.46
CA PHE A 267 -22.76 4.15 -22.14
C PHE A 267 -23.69 4.18 -23.34
N TYR A 268 -23.39 3.33 -24.31
CA TYR A 268 -24.19 3.20 -25.51
C TYR A 268 -25.13 2.03 -25.39
N PHE A 269 -26.38 2.23 -25.74
CA PHE A 269 -27.39 1.18 -25.82
C PHE A 269 -27.61 0.81 -27.30
N SER A 270 -27.69 -0.49 -27.60
CA SER A 270 -28.03 -1.01 -28.93
C SER A 270 -29.36 -1.74 -28.84
N SER A 271 -30.33 -1.41 -29.73
CA SER A 271 -31.57 -2.19 -29.86
C SER A 271 -31.33 -3.46 -30.64
N ASP A 272 -32.05 -4.54 -30.32
CA ASP A 272 -31.86 -5.91 -30.81
C ASP A 272 -32.36 -6.15 -32.26
N ASP A 273 -32.79 -5.10 -32.93
CA ASP A 273 -33.45 -5.22 -34.23
C ASP A 273 -32.51 -5.22 -35.47
N GLY A 274 -31.27 -5.64 -35.31
CA GLY A 274 -30.36 -5.99 -36.44
C GLY A 274 -29.78 -4.84 -37.25
N GLU A 275 -30.27 -3.62 -37.12
CA GLU A 275 -29.67 -2.39 -37.66
C GLU A 275 -29.30 -1.44 -36.52
N GLY A 276 -28.39 -1.88 -35.67
CA GLY A 276 -28.07 -1.28 -34.39
C GLY A 276 -27.69 0.20 -34.44
N LYS A 277 -28.65 1.12 -34.36
CA LYS A 277 -28.37 2.49 -33.98
C LYS A 277 -28.02 2.51 -32.51
N LYS A 278 -26.78 2.87 -32.21
CA LYS A 278 -26.30 3.06 -30.85
C LYS A 278 -26.71 4.44 -30.36
N TYR A 279 -27.45 4.52 -29.28
CA TYR A 279 -27.73 5.80 -28.64
C TYR A 279 -27.03 5.90 -27.29
N LYS A 280 -26.78 7.12 -26.87
CA LYS A 280 -26.01 7.46 -25.68
C LYS A 280 -26.93 7.75 -24.51
N VAL A 281 -26.68 7.14 -23.36
CA VAL A 281 -27.45 7.37 -22.14
C VAL A 281 -26.58 8.06 -21.10
N LYS A 282 -27.02 9.21 -20.61
CA LYS A 282 -26.40 9.96 -19.52
C LYS A 282 -27.31 9.97 -18.33
N LYS A 283 -26.81 9.58 -17.15
CA LYS A 283 -27.54 9.66 -15.87
C LYS A 283 -26.81 10.59 -14.93
N ARG A 284 -27.48 11.61 -14.42
CA ARG A 284 -26.95 12.53 -13.42
C ARG A 284 -27.88 12.57 -12.21
N ILE A 285 -27.31 12.38 -11.03
CA ILE A 285 -28.06 12.37 -9.78
C ILE A 285 -27.50 13.48 -8.87
N LYS A 286 -28.32 14.47 -8.57
CA LYS A 286 -27.97 15.54 -7.65
C LYS A 286 -28.71 15.36 -6.33
N ILE A 287 -27.97 15.36 -5.22
CA ILE A 287 -28.48 15.10 -3.88
C ILE A 287 -28.14 16.29 -2.99
N LYS A 288 -29.18 16.99 -2.50
CA LYS A 288 -29.04 18.03 -1.48
C LYS A 288 -29.44 17.44 -0.13
N MET A 289 -28.56 17.55 0.87
CA MET A 289 -28.74 16.86 2.14
C MET A 289 -28.21 17.66 3.33
N PRO A 290 -28.71 17.44 4.57
CA PRO A 290 -28.07 17.96 5.78
C PRO A 290 -26.71 17.31 6.02
N LYS A 291 -25.81 18.04 6.70
CA LYS A 291 -24.47 17.55 7.08
C LYS A 291 -24.49 16.34 8.03
N SER A 292 -25.62 16.10 8.72
CA SER A 292 -25.77 14.99 9.67
C SER A 292 -26.08 13.65 9.03
N VAL A 293 -26.45 13.64 7.75
CA VAL A 293 -26.81 12.43 7.01
C VAL A 293 -25.58 11.57 6.73
N LYS A 294 -25.72 10.27 6.89
CA LYS A 294 -24.70 9.26 6.60
C LYS A 294 -24.84 8.76 5.18
N LEU A 295 -23.73 8.55 4.50
CA LEU A 295 -23.73 8.03 3.13
C LEU A 295 -23.25 6.58 3.13
N LYS A 296 -24.02 5.73 2.47
CA LYS A 296 -23.65 4.38 2.07
C LYS A 296 -23.78 4.28 0.56
N MET A 297 -22.68 3.96 -0.13
CA MET A 297 -22.63 4.01 -1.60
C MET A 297 -21.97 2.76 -2.17
N ASP A 298 -22.58 2.22 -3.21
CA ASP A 298 -21.96 1.26 -4.15
C ASP A 298 -22.14 1.84 -5.55
N VAL A 299 -21.05 2.36 -6.11
CA VAL A 299 -21.06 3.04 -7.41
C VAL A 299 -20.13 2.33 -8.38
N ARG A 300 -20.68 1.95 -9.52
CA ARG A 300 -19.96 1.32 -10.63
C ARG A 300 -20.05 2.19 -11.87
N HIS A 301 -18.90 2.51 -12.46
CA HIS A 301 -18.81 3.36 -13.63
C HIS A 301 -19.54 4.69 -13.46
N GLY A 302 -18.83 5.73 -13.13
CA GLY A 302 -19.40 7.07 -12.95
C GLY A 302 -18.47 8.01 -12.23
N GLU A 303 -18.95 9.17 -11.90
CA GLU A 303 -18.22 10.16 -11.12
C GLU A 303 -19.00 10.49 -9.84
N VAL A 304 -18.31 10.51 -8.70
CA VAL A 304 -18.86 10.91 -7.41
C VAL A 304 -18.21 12.21 -6.97
N LYS A 305 -18.99 13.27 -6.86
CA LYS A 305 -18.57 14.58 -6.34
C LYS A 305 -19.18 14.79 -4.95
N LEU A 306 -18.34 14.72 -3.92
CA LEU A 306 -18.76 14.94 -2.54
C LEU A 306 -18.71 16.43 -2.18
N ALA A 307 -19.74 16.88 -1.49
CA ALA A 307 -19.79 18.21 -0.92
C ALA A 307 -18.71 18.42 0.17
N ALA A 308 -18.39 19.67 0.44
CA ALA A 308 -17.56 20.02 1.59
C ALA A 308 -18.21 19.55 2.91
N ASN A 309 -17.37 19.07 3.83
CA ASN A 309 -17.78 18.61 5.16
C ASN A 309 -18.68 17.36 5.19
N THR A 310 -18.63 16.50 4.18
CA THR A 310 -19.30 15.20 4.23
C THR A 310 -18.60 14.28 5.25
N LYS A 311 -19.39 13.68 6.14
CA LYS A 311 -18.89 12.87 7.27
C LYS A 311 -19.44 11.45 7.24
N ASN A 312 -18.68 10.51 7.82
CA ASN A 312 -19.11 9.12 8.03
C ASN A 312 -19.59 8.45 6.74
N ILE A 313 -18.75 8.48 5.72
CA ILE A 313 -19.03 7.91 4.42
C ILE A 313 -18.61 6.43 4.44
N ASN A 314 -19.49 5.55 3.98
CA ASN A 314 -19.15 4.17 3.62
C ASN A 314 -19.39 4.01 2.12
N ALA A 315 -18.30 3.90 1.37
CA ALA A 315 -18.35 3.87 -0.10
C ALA A 315 -17.54 2.71 -0.68
N SER A 316 -18.14 2.03 -1.65
CA SER A 316 -17.48 1.11 -2.56
C SER A 316 -17.57 1.67 -3.97
N LEU A 317 -16.42 1.90 -4.59
CA LEU A 317 -16.28 2.47 -5.93
C LEU A 317 -15.56 1.48 -6.82
N SER A 318 -16.14 1.17 -7.97
CA SER A 318 -15.53 0.30 -8.97
C SER A 318 -15.60 0.97 -10.33
N TYR A 319 -14.44 1.24 -10.92
CA TYR A 319 -14.35 2.01 -12.18
C TYR A 319 -15.06 3.38 -12.09
N ALA A 320 -15.08 3.98 -10.91
CA ALA A 320 -15.78 5.22 -10.64
C ALA A 320 -14.86 6.23 -9.96
N SER A 321 -14.77 7.44 -10.49
CA SER A 321 -13.91 8.48 -9.90
C SER A 321 -14.54 9.13 -8.67
N LEU A 322 -13.71 9.44 -7.67
CA LEU A 322 -14.11 10.17 -6.48
C LEU A 322 -13.42 11.54 -6.44
N HIS A 323 -14.22 12.59 -6.38
CA HIS A 323 -13.75 13.95 -6.15
C HIS A 323 -14.36 14.52 -4.87
N ALA A 324 -13.53 14.94 -3.94
CA ALA A 324 -13.98 15.52 -2.68
C ALA A 324 -13.15 16.73 -2.28
N SER A 325 -13.80 17.76 -1.79
CA SER A 325 -13.11 18.88 -1.15
C SER A 325 -12.67 18.52 0.26
N THR A 326 -13.52 17.92 1.07
CA THR A 326 -13.19 17.50 2.44
C THR A 326 -13.88 16.19 2.77
N ILE A 327 -13.09 15.24 3.30
CA ILE A 327 -13.56 13.99 3.89
C ILE A 327 -13.29 14.04 5.38
N ASP A 328 -14.29 13.71 6.20
CA ASP A 328 -14.20 13.78 7.64
C ASP A 328 -15.01 12.63 8.30
N GLY A 329 -14.81 12.42 9.60
CA GLY A 329 -15.53 11.44 10.40
C GLY A 329 -14.76 10.14 10.63
N ASP A 330 -14.71 9.73 11.90
CA ASP A 330 -14.01 8.55 12.39
C ASP A 330 -14.54 7.20 11.83
N LYS A 331 -15.78 7.21 11.31
CA LYS A 331 -16.43 6.05 10.67
C LYS A 331 -16.38 6.08 9.16
N THR A 332 -15.58 6.97 8.58
CA THR A 332 -15.40 7.01 7.13
C THR A 332 -14.56 5.82 6.66
N SER A 333 -15.10 5.07 5.71
CA SER A 333 -14.45 3.95 5.04
C SER A 333 -14.75 3.98 3.55
N ILE A 334 -13.73 4.16 2.74
CA ILE A 334 -13.85 4.22 1.28
C ILE A 334 -13.00 3.12 0.67
N GLN A 335 -13.61 2.32 -0.19
CA GLN A 335 -12.93 1.34 -1.03
C GLN A 335 -13.02 1.80 -2.48
N ALA A 336 -11.89 1.86 -3.18
CA ALA A 336 -11.79 2.32 -4.55
C ALA A 336 -10.97 1.31 -5.37
N SER A 337 -11.63 0.61 -6.29
CA SER A 337 -10.98 -0.35 -7.17
C SER A 337 -11.04 0.15 -8.60
N TYR A 338 -9.90 0.22 -9.29
CA TYR A 338 -9.77 0.81 -10.62
C TYR A 338 -10.37 2.22 -10.71
N SER A 339 -10.26 2.99 -9.62
CA SER A 339 -11.01 4.22 -9.40
C SER A 339 -10.07 5.35 -9.00
N PRO A 340 -9.96 6.43 -9.78
CA PRO A 340 -9.24 7.63 -9.36
C PRO A 340 -9.86 8.25 -8.11
N VAL A 341 -9.01 8.68 -7.16
CA VAL A 341 -9.43 9.34 -5.93
C VAL A 341 -8.70 10.66 -5.78
N VAL A 342 -9.43 11.76 -5.81
CA VAL A 342 -8.87 13.11 -5.67
C VAL A 342 -9.54 13.83 -4.51
N VAL A 343 -8.78 14.08 -3.44
CA VAL A 343 -9.28 14.71 -2.22
C VAL A 343 -8.40 15.89 -1.84
N GLN A 344 -9.01 17.06 -1.60
CA GLN A 344 -8.26 18.25 -1.19
C GLN A 344 -7.86 18.17 0.29
N GLN A 345 -8.77 17.70 1.17
CA GLN A 345 -8.51 17.60 2.60
C GLN A 345 -9.13 16.29 3.16
N TRP A 346 -8.28 15.42 3.66
CA TRP A 346 -8.67 14.20 4.35
C TRP A 346 -8.41 14.36 5.85
N ASN A 347 -9.47 14.55 6.64
CA ASN A 347 -9.32 14.75 8.08
C ASN A 347 -9.18 13.42 8.84
N TYR A 348 -10.13 12.49 8.63
CA TYR A 348 -10.16 11.21 9.33
C TYR A 348 -10.76 10.12 8.43
N GLY A 349 -10.38 8.86 8.68
CA GLY A 349 -11.02 7.70 8.07
C GLY A 349 -10.04 6.70 7.45
N GLN A 350 -10.64 5.73 6.75
CA GLN A 350 -9.91 4.66 6.08
C GLN A 350 -10.11 4.76 4.57
N LEU A 351 -9.03 4.54 3.85
CA LEU A 351 -9.04 4.41 2.39
C LEU A 351 -8.39 3.08 2.02
N LYS A 352 -9.11 2.27 1.28
CA LYS A 352 -8.57 1.11 0.59
C LYS A 352 -8.57 1.37 -0.90
N THR A 353 -7.43 1.17 -1.56
CA THR A 353 -7.29 1.34 -3.01
C THR A 353 -6.70 0.10 -3.64
N ASP A 354 -7.36 -0.42 -4.66
CA ASP A 354 -6.89 -1.56 -5.42
C ASP A 354 -6.81 -1.18 -6.89
N TYR A 355 -5.66 -1.37 -7.53
CA TYR A 355 -5.42 -1.10 -8.96
C TYR A 355 -5.84 0.31 -9.41
N SER A 356 -5.63 1.31 -8.56
CA SER A 356 -5.99 2.70 -8.83
C SER A 356 -4.75 3.51 -9.16
N GLU A 357 -4.63 3.98 -10.40
CA GLU A 357 -3.45 4.69 -10.89
C GLU A 357 -3.27 6.08 -10.27
N GLU A 358 -4.37 6.72 -9.92
CA GLU A 358 -4.39 8.10 -9.47
C GLU A 358 -5.12 8.22 -8.13
N VAL A 359 -4.35 8.23 -7.04
CA VAL A 359 -4.84 8.52 -5.70
C VAL A 359 -4.11 9.76 -5.19
N ASN A 360 -4.76 10.92 -5.33
CA ASN A 360 -4.19 12.22 -4.99
C ASN A 360 -4.87 12.81 -3.76
N LEU A 361 -4.17 12.80 -2.63
CA LEU A 361 -4.61 13.39 -1.37
C LEU A 361 -3.76 14.64 -1.09
N LYS A 362 -4.32 15.82 -1.30
CA LYS A 362 -3.54 17.06 -1.19
C LYS A 362 -3.10 17.33 0.25
N GLU A 363 -4.01 17.21 1.21
CA GLU A 363 -3.70 17.32 2.64
C GLU A 363 -4.36 16.18 3.41
N VAL A 364 -3.58 15.51 4.27
CA VAL A 364 -4.04 14.40 5.10
C VAL A 364 -3.73 14.73 6.55
N LYS A 365 -4.73 14.64 7.42
CA LYS A 365 -4.54 14.76 8.87
C LYS A 365 -4.35 13.40 9.53
N GLU A 366 -5.36 12.54 9.47
CA GLU A 366 -5.28 11.17 9.98
C GLU A 366 -5.87 10.19 8.95
N LEU A 367 -5.07 9.20 8.55
CA LEU A 367 -5.48 8.25 7.52
C LEU A 367 -4.96 6.85 7.84
N LYS A 368 -5.87 5.87 7.73
CA LYS A 368 -5.48 4.47 7.55
C LYS A 368 -5.61 4.13 6.07
N LEU A 369 -4.48 3.88 5.43
CA LEU A 369 -4.39 3.55 4.01
C LEU A 369 -4.02 2.08 3.82
N ASN A 370 -4.80 1.37 3.01
CA ASN A 370 -4.44 0.07 2.48
C ASN A 370 -4.42 0.17 0.95
N SER A 371 -3.26 -0.05 0.34
CA SER A 371 -3.02 0.19 -1.08
C SER A 371 -2.43 -1.05 -1.74
N VAL A 372 -3.08 -1.56 -2.79
CA VAL A 372 -2.59 -2.68 -3.60
C VAL A 372 -2.50 -2.23 -5.04
N SER A 373 -1.33 -2.40 -5.66
CA SER A 373 -1.08 -2.01 -7.07
C SER A 373 -1.61 -0.61 -7.43
N SER A 374 -1.52 0.33 -6.48
CA SER A 374 -2.03 1.70 -6.64
C SER A 374 -0.92 2.72 -6.36
N ASN A 375 -0.93 3.83 -7.09
CA ASN A 375 0.01 4.92 -6.86
C ASN A 375 -0.67 6.00 -6.02
N VAL A 376 -0.12 6.26 -4.84
CA VAL A 376 -0.68 7.21 -3.88
C VAL A 376 0.26 8.40 -3.69
N VAL A 377 -0.29 9.59 -3.87
CA VAL A 377 0.40 10.85 -3.63
C VAL A 377 -0.29 11.61 -2.50
N ILE A 378 0.46 11.87 -1.45
CA ILE A 378 0.04 12.73 -0.33
C ILE A 378 0.85 14.01 -0.42
N GLY A 379 0.20 15.12 -0.72
CA GLY A 379 0.88 16.41 -0.87
C GLY A 379 1.46 16.90 0.46
N ARG A 380 0.65 16.86 1.54
CA ARG A 380 1.07 17.21 2.90
C ARG A 380 0.42 16.30 3.93
N LEU A 381 1.23 15.68 4.76
CA LEU A 381 0.79 14.94 5.94
C LEU A 381 0.85 15.85 7.17
N ALA A 382 -0.29 16.07 7.82
CA ALA A 382 -0.39 17.01 8.93
C ALA A 382 -0.18 16.36 10.31
N ASP A 383 -0.60 15.09 10.52
CA ASP A 383 -0.53 14.45 11.83
C ASP A 383 -0.16 12.95 11.73
N ASN A 384 -1.14 12.03 11.62
CA ASN A 384 -0.93 10.60 11.73
C ASN A 384 -1.24 9.87 10.42
N ILE A 385 -0.43 8.87 10.10
CA ILE A 385 -0.75 7.95 9.03
C ILE A 385 -0.33 6.52 9.38
N LEU A 386 -1.21 5.56 9.06
CA LEU A 386 -0.91 4.14 9.05
C LEU A 386 -1.10 3.61 7.64
N VAL A 387 -0.03 3.15 7.01
CA VAL A 387 -0.03 2.66 5.63
C VAL A 387 0.35 1.19 5.59
N THR A 388 -0.43 0.43 4.83
CA THR A 388 -0.03 -0.88 4.31
C THR A 388 -0.10 -0.80 2.80
N SER A 389 1.04 -0.91 2.12
CA SER A 389 1.14 -0.79 0.66
C SER A 389 1.84 -1.99 0.06
N SER A 390 1.32 -2.47 -1.06
CA SER A 390 1.98 -3.50 -1.86
C SER A 390 1.87 -3.19 -3.35
N LEU A 391 2.94 -3.52 -4.09
CA LEU A 391 2.99 -3.41 -5.56
C LEU A 391 2.68 -2.00 -6.12
N GLY A 392 2.92 -0.93 -5.35
CA GLY A 392 2.65 0.45 -5.77
C GLY A 392 3.66 1.44 -5.22
N ALA A 393 3.51 2.71 -5.59
CA ALA A 393 4.32 3.80 -5.08
C ALA A 393 3.53 4.66 -4.09
N LEU A 394 4.16 5.01 -2.98
CA LEU A 394 3.68 5.98 -2.01
C LEU A 394 4.63 7.18 -2.01
N ASN A 395 4.09 8.36 -2.34
CA ASN A 395 4.83 9.61 -2.28
C ASN A 395 4.22 10.55 -1.23
N ILE A 396 5.02 10.97 -0.25
CA ILE A 396 4.64 11.97 0.75
C ILE A 396 5.48 13.23 0.50
N GLY A 397 4.87 14.21 -0.15
CA GLY A 397 5.54 15.43 -0.61
C GLY A 397 6.02 16.35 0.50
N SER A 398 5.38 16.33 1.67
CA SER A 398 5.83 17.03 2.87
C SER A 398 5.14 16.49 4.12
N VAL A 399 5.82 16.61 5.26
CA VAL A 399 5.29 16.30 6.59
C VAL A 399 5.28 17.58 7.42
N ALA A 400 4.16 17.87 8.10
CA ALA A 400 4.05 19.02 8.96
C ALA A 400 4.92 18.89 10.22
N GLU A 401 5.41 19.99 10.74
CA GLU A 401 6.18 20.02 11.99
C GLU A 401 5.40 19.47 13.20
N GLY A 402 4.07 19.57 13.16
CA GLY A 402 3.16 19.10 14.20
C GLY A 402 2.79 17.62 14.12
N PHE A 403 3.33 16.84 13.19
CA PHE A 403 2.99 15.43 13.06
C PHE A 403 3.27 14.63 14.33
N SER A 404 2.57 13.53 14.51
CA SER A 404 2.75 12.63 15.66
C SER A 404 3.37 11.31 15.26
N ASN A 405 2.77 10.58 14.34
CA ASN A 405 3.26 9.25 13.97
C ASN A 405 3.08 8.96 12.47
N ILE A 406 4.11 8.38 11.88
CA ILE A 406 4.11 7.82 10.53
C ILE A 406 4.48 6.35 10.65
N ASP A 407 3.56 5.46 10.29
CA ASP A 407 3.77 4.01 10.29
C ASP A 407 3.50 3.46 8.89
N ILE A 408 4.53 2.91 8.26
CA ILE A 408 4.47 2.44 6.87
C ILE A 408 4.97 0.99 6.83
N THR A 409 4.11 0.12 6.35
CA THR A 409 4.49 -1.23 5.92
C THR A 409 4.39 -1.29 4.40
N VAL A 410 5.49 -1.61 3.75
CA VAL A 410 5.56 -1.70 2.28
C VAL A 410 6.17 -3.02 1.84
N GLU A 411 5.52 -3.69 0.90
CA GLU A 411 6.00 -4.92 0.28
C GLU A 411 5.98 -4.80 -1.25
N ASN A 412 7.12 -5.10 -1.89
CA ASN A 412 7.29 -4.98 -3.35
C ASN A 412 6.87 -3.60 -3.91
N GLY A 413 7.14 -2.52 -3.18
CA GLY A 413 6.71 -1.17 -3.51
C GLY A 413 7.81 -0.13 -3.38
N GLU A 414 7.43 1.12 -3.57
CA GLU A 414 8.33 2.27 -3.46
C GLU A 414 7.74 3.28 -2.48
N VAL A 415 8.59 3.86 -1.62
CA VAL A 415 8.21 4.93 -0.69
C VAL A 415 9.18 6.09 -0.85
N ASP A 416 8.64 7.25 -1.16
CA ASP A 416 9.35 8.53 -1.19
C ASP A 416 8.70 9.47 -0.17
N CYS A 417 9.45 9.88 0.85
CA CYS A 417 8.91 10.72 1.92
C CYS A 417 9.84 11.88 2.24
N LYS A 418 9.32 13.10 2.15
CA LYS A 418 10.02 14.28 2.65
C LYS A 418 9.78 14.43 4.14
N VAL A 419 10.86 14.28 4.92
CA VAL A 419 10.81 14.38 6.38
C VAL A 419 10.84 15.85 6.83
N PRO A 420 10.20 16.18 7.96
CA PRO A 420 10.16 17.54 8.47
C PRO A 420 11.45 17.89 9.24
N ASN A 421 11.78 19.17 9.29
CA ASN A 421 12.95 19.67 10.02
C ASN A 421 12.65 19.90 11.53
N VAL A 422 12.21 18.84 12.21
CA VAL A 422 11.94 18.82 13.66
C VAL A 422 12.48 17.55 14.29
N PRO A 423 12.67 17.50 15.62
CA PRO A 423 13.10 16.26 16.28
C PRO A 423 12.06 15.15 16.17
N PHE A 424 12.49 13.95 15.74
CA PHE A 424 11.69 12.72 15.73
C PHE A 424 12.58 11.48 15.90
N LYS A 425 11.97 10.38 16.33
CA LYS A 425 12.60 9.05 16.35
C LYS A 425 12.32 8.33 15.04
N ILE A 426 13.28 7.54 14.59
CA ILE A 426 13.12 6.70 13.41
C ILE A 426 13.46 5.25 13.73
N TYR A 427 12.62 4.36 13.23
CA TYR A 427 12.83 2.92 13.23
C TYR A 427 12.53 2.40 11.83
N VAL A 428 13.51 1.75 11.19
CA VAL A 428 13.31 1.11 9.89
C VAL A 428 13.78 -0.33 9.99
N ASN A 429 12.88 -1.25 9.65
CA ASN A 429 13.16 -2.66 9.51
C ASN A 429 13.06 -3.00 8.02
N GLU A 430 14.20 -3.21 7.38
CA GLU A 430 14.26 -3.55 5.96
C GLU A 430 14.65 -5.02 5.79
N THR A 431 13.88 -5.74 5.02
CA THR A 431 14.18 -7.11 4.60
C THR A 431 14.36 -7.12 3.10
N SER A 432 15.60 -7.38 2.64
CA SER A 432 15.94 -7.39 1.20
C SER A 432 15.42 -6.16 0.45
N SER A 433 15.45 -5.01 1.10
CA SER A 433 15.00 -3.72 0.62
C SER A 433 16.19 -2.77 0.48
N GLU A 434 15.96 -1.62 -0.14
CA GLU A 434 16.91 -0.53 -0.18
C GLU A 434 16.37 0.64 0.64
N PHE A 435 17.19 1.16 1.56
CA PHE A 435 16.83 2.29 2.40
C PHE A 435 17.85 3.43 2.24
N THR A 436 17.38 4.57 1.75
CA THR A 436 18.18 5.79 1.59
C THR A 436 17.63 6.90 2.48
N TYR A 437 18.51 7.62 3.15
CA TYR A 437 18.14 8.70 4.08
C TYR A 437 19.15 9.84 4.08
N PRO A 438 18.74 11.08 4.45
CA PRO A 438 19.65 12.23 4.48
C PRO A 438 20.62 12.14 5.66
N LYS A 439 21.78 12.76 5.50
CA LYS A 439 22.88 12.76 6.51
C LYS A 439 22.50 13.43 7.84
N SER A 440 21.47 14.24 7.87
CA SER A 440 20.93 14.89 9.07
C SER A 440 20.30 13.92 10.07
N ILE A 441 19.93 12.70 9.62
CA ILE A 441 19.38 11.66 10.48
C ILE A 441 20.54 10.81 11.03
N SER A 442 20.67 10.78 12.36
CA SER A 442 21.65 9.93 13.05
C SER A 442 21.08 8.53 13.22
N ILE A 443 21.67 7.53 12.56
CA ILE A 443 21.18 6.14 12.54
C ILE A 443 22.29 5.17 12.94
N GLY A 444 21.94 4.25 13.85
CA GLY A 444 22.69 3.03 14.11
C GLY A 444 22.02 1.85 13.40
N THR A 445 22.82 1.06 12.69
CA THR A 445 22.34 -0.10 11.91
C THR A 445 22.80 -1.41 12.54
N SER A 446 21.88 -2.32 12.77
CA SER A 446 22.14 -3.70 13.15
C SER A 446 21.75 -4.62 11.99
N LYS A 447 22.69 -5.50 11.58
CA LYS A 447 22.49 -6.43 10.45
C LYS A 447 22.25 -7.84 10.95
N ASN A 448 21.23 -8.48 10.40
CA ASN A 448 20.94 -9.88 10.65
C ASN A 448 20.50 -10.56 9.35
N PHE A 449 21.41 -11.33 8.74
CA PHE A 449 21.23 -12.00 7.44
C PHE A 449 20.76 -11.00 6.35
N ASN A 450 19.54 -11.15 5.86
CA ASN A 450 18.91 -10.30 4.83
C ASN A 450 18.01 -9.21 5.43
N THR A 451 18.09 -8.97 6.73
CA THR A 451 17.34 -7.94 7.43
C THR A 451 18.29 -6.94 8.07
N ASN A 452 18.09 -5.65 7.82
CA ASN A 452 18.76 -4.57 8.51
C ASN A 452 17.77 -3.81 9.38
N VAL A 453 18.14 -3.56 10.60
CA VAL A 453 17.35 -2.76 11.54
C VAL A 453 18.08 -1.45 11.81
N HIS A 454 17.45 -0.36 11.43
CA HIS A 454 17.95 0.99 11.59
C HIS A 454 17.19 1.68 12.72
N LYS A 455 17.90 2.17 13.72
CA LYS A 455 17.33 2.93 14.84
C LYS A 455 18.08 4.24 14.98
N GLY A 456 17.32 5.32 15.13
CA GLY A 456 17.95 6.61 15.24
C GLY A 456 17.00 7.75 15.53
N TYR A 457 17.47 8.95 15.28
CA TYR A 457 16.70 10.17 15.48
C TYR A 457 17.19 11.29 14.55
N HIS A 458 16.32 12.25 14.30
CA HIS A 458 16.66 13.52 13.66
C HIS A 458 16.79 14.60 14.72
N MET A 459 17.85 15.43 14.65
CA MET A 459 18.21 16.55 15.53
C MET A 459 18.43 16.16 17.00
N ALA A 460 17.48 15.50 17.66
CA ALA A 460 17.56 15.12 19.07
C ALA A 460 16.71 13.89 19.36
N ASP A 461 17.20 13.05 20.30
CA ASP A 461 16.44 11.90 20.80
C ASP A 461 15.36 12.37 21.79
N LYS A 462 14.23 12.83 21.26
CA LYS A 462 13.07 13.27 22.02
C LYS A 462 11.88 12.35 21.78
N ASN A 463 11.08 12.11 22.82
CA ASN A 463 9.82 11.38 22.70
C ASN A 463 8.72 12.27 22.09
N GLY A 464 7.75 11.66 21.42
CA GLY A 464 6.52 12.29 20.97
C GLY A 464 6.28 12.29 19.46
N LYS A 465 7.32 12.14 18.63
CA LYS A 465 7.20 12.02 17.17
C LYS A 465 7.99 10.83 16.69
N SER A 466 7.39 10.02 15.80
CA SER A 466 8.06 8.81 15.31
C SER A 466 7.74 8.53 13.85
N ILE A 467 8.74 7.97 13.18
CA ILE A 467 8.62 7.39 11.84
C ILE A 467 9.04 5.92 11.95
N THR A 468 8.11 5.02 11.68
CA THR A 468 8.33 3.58 11.67
C THR A 468 8.09 3.06 10.26
N ILE A 469 9.05 2.32 9.72
CA ILE A 469 8.95 1.74 8.38
C ILE A 469 9.34 0.27 8.42
N ASN A 470 8.45 -0.58 7.96
CA ASN A 470 8.71 -1.99 7.69
C ASN A 470 8.69 -2.19 6.18
N SER A 471 9.83 -2.50 5.60
CA SER A 471 9.97 -2.69 4.17
C SER A 471 10.45 -4.10 3.83
N LYS A 472 9.81 -4.67 2.80
CA LYS A 472 10.18 -5.98 2.28
C LYS A 472 10.20 -5.94 0.77
N TYR A 473 11.35 -6.29 0.16
CA TYR A 473 11.56 -6.23 -1.29
C TYR A 473 11.19 -4.87 -1.91
N SER A 474 11.51 -3.77 -1.23
CA SER A 474 11.02 -2.44 -1.54
C SER A 474 12.15 -1.42 -1.58
N GLU A 475 11.88 -0.28 -2.19
CA GLU A 475 12.76 0.88 -2.14
C GLU A 475 12.13 1.95 -1.23
N VAL A 476 12.90 2.44 -0.27
CA VAL A 476 12.46 3.49 0.67
C VAL A 476 13.46 4.63 0.64
N VAL A 477 12.99 5.81 0.28
CA VAL A 477 13.80 7.02 0.18
C VAL A 477 13.23 8.11 1.08
N LEU A 478 13.99 8.50 2.10
CA LEU A 478 13.69 9.69 2.89
C LEU A 478 14.49 10.88 2.34
N LYS A 479 13.84 12.04 2.20
CA LYS A 479 14.41 13.29 1.69
C LYS A 479 14.15 14.45 2.64
N GLU A 480 14.93 15.54 2.55
CA GLU A 480 14.68 16.82 3.20
C GLU A 480 13.84 17.76 2.34
#